data_3fb83c910a94a70a654d4204ebdc9d56
#
_entry.id   3fb83c910a94a70a654d4204ebdc9d56
#
_cell.length_a   1.000
_cell.length_b   1.000
_cell.length_c   1.000
_cell.angle_alpha   90.00
_cell.angle_beta   90.00
_cell.angle_gamma   90.00
#
_symmetry.space_group_name_H-M   'P 1'
#
loop_
_entity.id
_entity.type
_entity.pdbx_description
1 polymer ?
#
loop_
_entity_poly.entity_id
_entity_poly.type
_entity_poly.pdbx_seq_one_letter_code
_entity_poly.pdbx_strand_id
1 'polypeptide(L)'
;MFLPRFERAKNSEWQENRIRSMSIIGIGTDIVECLRIAQMIERHGELFLARVFTPREIEYCSSRKASTQHYAGRWAAKESVLKAMGTGWTRGISWRDIEVRNDEGGKPSIALGGGAREVCEQLHVAEMLISISHCRSHATAYALAVGRSRGDSMD
;
A
#
# COMPACT_ATOMS: atom_id res chain seq x y z
N MET A 1 27.43 -23.03 18.41
CA MET A 1 26.43 -22.42 19.30
C MET A 1 25.05 -22.90 18.85
N PHE A 2 24.51 -23.91 19.57
CA PHE A 2 23.23 -24.56 19.21
C PHE A 2 22.06 -23.71 19.74
N LEU A 3 21.19 -23.26 18.85
CA LEU A 3 19.89 -22.66 19.22
C LEU A 3 18.93 -23.77 19.66
N PRO A 4 18.17 -23.58 20.75
CA PRO A 4 17.33 -24.63 21.28
C PRO A 4 16.14 -24.95 20.38
N ARG A 5 15.88 -26.22 20.18
CA ARG A 5 14.91 -26.87 19.31
C ARG A 5 13.43 -26.64 19.67
N PHE A 6 13.14 -25.88 20.74
CA PHE A 6 11.80 -25.78 21.33
C PHE A 6 10.93 -24.62 20.82
N GLU A 7 11.50 -23.62 20.15
CA GLU A 7 10.71 -22.49 19.61
C GLU A 7 10.18 -22.70 18.19
N ARG A 8 10.68 -23.69 17.46
CA ARG A 8 10.23 -23.95 16.08
C ARG A 8 8.83 -24.57 15.97
N ALA A 9 8.39 -25.34 16.93
CA ALA A 9 7.12 -26.07 16.83
C ALA A 9 5.89 -25.17 17.05
N LYS A 10 5.98 -24.19 17.94
CA LYS A 10 4.85 -23.27 18.20
C LYS A 10 4.65 -22.23 17.10
N ASN A 11 5.72 -21.83 16.41
CA ASN A 11 5.61 -20.88 15.29
C ASN A 11 5.02 -21.50 14.00
N SER A 12 5.17 -22.82 13.80
CA SER A 12 4.65 -23.48 12.60
C SER A 12 3.12 -23.63 12.61
N GLU A 13 2.53 -24.02 13.75
CA GLU A 13 1.07 -24.14 13.89
C GLU A 13 0.36 -22.77 13.81
N TRP A 14 0.97 -21.71 14.38
CA TRP A 14 0.43 -20.36 14.27
C TRP A 14 0.52 -19.81 12.84
N GLN A 15 1.59 -20.12 12.12
CA GLN A 15 1.75 -19.72 10.72
C GLN A 15 0.83 -20.52 9.79
N GLU A 16 0.69 -21.83 10.01
CA GLU A 16 -0.22 -22.68 9.22
C GLU A 16 -1.69 -22.32 9.42
N ASN A 17 -2.12 -22.03 10.67
CA ASN A 17 -3.49 -21.55 10.93
C ASN A 17 -3.75 -20.17 10.34
N ARG A 18 -2.76 -19.28 10.34
CA ARG A 18 -2.88 -17.96 9.74
C ARG A 18 -2.98 -18.01 8.22
N ILE A 19 -2.29 -18.94 7.56
CA ILE A 19 -2.32 -19.15 6.12
C ILE A 19 -3.63 -19.85 5.68
N ARG A 20 -4.20 -20.71 6.50
CA ARG A 20 -5.45 -21.43 6.18
C ARG A 20 -6.70 -20.53 6.18
N SER A 21 -6.65 -19.37 6.81
CA SER A 21 -7.80 -18.46 6.93
C SER A 21 -7.71 -17.20 6.04
N MET A 22 -6.67 -17.06 5.20
CA MET A 22 -6.48 -15.89 4.35
C MET A 22 -6.81 -16.22 2.89
N SER A 23 -7.62 -15.36 2.26
CA SER A 23 -7.92 -15.43 0.82
C SER A 23 -7.37 -14.19 0.12
N ILE A 24 -6.79 -14.36 -1.07
CA ILE A 24 -6.41 -13.25 -1.92
C ILE A 24 -7.68 -12.76 -2.63
N ILE A 25 -8.04 -11.50 -2.39
CA ILE A 25 -9.20 -10.86 -3.01
C ILE A 25 -8.81 -10.20 -4.32
N GLY A 26 -7.63 -9.58 -4.36
CA GLY A 26 -7.15 -8.92 -5.56
C GLY A 26 -5.68 -8.58 -5.50
N ILE A 27 -5.11 -8.35 -6.68
CA ILE A 27 -3.72 -7.92 -6.85
C ILE A 27 -3.69 -6.71 -7.78
N GLY A 28 -2.82 -5.77 -7.49
CA GLY A 28 -2.59 -4.60 -8.32
C GLY A 28 -1.11 -4.29 -8.45
N THR A 29 -0.73 -3.79 -9.61
CA THR A 29 0.62 -3.30 -9.87
C THR A 29 0.56 -2.01 -10.66
N ASP A 30 1.52 -1.14 -10.42
CA ASP A 30 1.71 0.08 -11.19
C ASP A 30 3.19 0.39 -11.37
N ILE A 31 3.51 1.08 -12.46
CA ILE A 31 4.84 1.61 -12.76
C ILE A 31 4.68 3.03 -13.30
N VAL A 32 5.52 3.94 -12.82
CA VAL A 32 5.50 5.35 -13.23
C VAL A 32 6.92 5.88 -13.43
N GLU A 33 7.09 6.72 -14.44
CA GLU A 33 8.32 7.46 -14.64
C GLU A 33 8.47 8.57 -13.58
N CYS A 34 9.61 8.61 -12.89
CA CYS A 34 9.90 9.66 -11.92
C CYS A 34 9.86 11.06 -12.57
N LEU A 35 10.32 11.17 -13.81
CA LEU A 35 10.28 12.42 -14.58
C LEU A 35 8.85 12.95 -14.77
N ARG A 36 7.88 12.05 -15.01
CA ARG A 36 6.46 12.43 -15.12
C ARG A 36 5.96 13.08 -13.83
N ILE A 37 6.29 12.51 -12.70
CA ILE A 37 5.90 13.08 -11.39
C ILE A 37 6.62 14.40 -11.13
N ALA A 38 7.92 14.52 -11.48
CA ALA A 38 8.65 15.78 -11.38
C ALA A 38 7.98 16.90 -12.19
N GLN A 39 7.59 16.61 -13.43
CA GLN A 39 6.89 17.55 -14.31
C GLN A 39 5.51 17.96 -13.77
N MET A 40 4.78 17.03 -13.14
CA MET A 40 3.50 17.34 -12.50
C MET A 40 3.69 18.28 -11.30
N ILE A 41 4.71 18.03 -10.48
CA ILE A 41 5.07 18.88 -9.35
C ILE A 41 5.53 20.25 -9.83
N GLU A 42 6.40 20.32 -10.84
CA GLU A 42 6.89 21.57 -11.42
C GLU A 42 5.77 22.42 -11.99
N ARG A 43 4.83 21.81 -12.71
CA ARG A 43 3.72 22.50 -13.39
C ARG A 43 2.63 22.96 -12.44
N HIS A 44 2.30 22.19 -11.43
CA HIS A 44 1.11 22.40 -10.59
C HIS A 44 1.44 22.66 -9.10
N GLY A 45 2.70 22.48 -8.68
CA GLY A 45 3.19 22.79 -7.34
C GLY A 45 2.37 22.18 -6.20
N GLU A 46 2.10 22.99 -5.21
CA GLU A 46 1.40 22.61 -3.99
C GLU A 46 -0.03 22.10 -4.25
N LEU A 47 -0.71 22.58 -5.30
CA LEU A 47 -2.06 22.12 -5.65
C LEU A 47 -2.07 20.65 -6.05
N PHE A 48 -1.08 20.20 -6.82
CA PHE A 48 -0.92 18.80 -7.16
C PHE A 48 -0.59 17.97 -5.92
N LEU A 49 0.38 18.41 -5.13
CA LEU A 49 0.78 17.71 -3.92
C LEU A 49 -0.39 17.55 -2.94
N ALA A 50 -1.10 18.62 -2.64
CA ALA A 50 -2.23 18.61 -1.70
C ALA A 50 -3.43 17.79 -2.20
N ARG A 51 -3.62 17.66 -3.53
CA ARG A 51 -4.68 16.84 -4.12
C ARG A 51 -4.38 15.36 -4.03
N VAL A 52 -3.13 14.96 -4.21
CA VAL A 52 -2.72 13.55 -4.35
C VAL A 52 -2.21 12.95 -3.04
N PHE A 53 -1.45 13.72 -2.28
CA PHE A 53 -0.74 13.23 -1.11
C PHE A 53 -1.30 13.82 0.18
N THR A 54 -1.27 13.03 1.25
CA THR A 54 -1.59 13.54 2.58
C THR A 54 -0.47 14.43 3.11
N PRO A 55 -0.73 15.30 4.10
CA PRO A 55 0.33 16.13 4.71
C PRO A 55 1.50 15.28 5.22
N ARG A 56 1.23 14.11 5.77
CA ARG A 56 2.25 13.17 6.26
C ARG A 56 3.12 12.60 5.13
N GLU A 57 2.52 12.29 4.00
CA GLU A 57 3.25 11.82 2.81
C GLU A 57 4.12 12.94 2.23
N ILE A 58 3.61 14.18 2.19
CA ILE A 58 4.35 15.36 1.72
C ILE A 58 5.57 15.61 2.62
N GLU A 59 5.38 15.63 3.93
CA GLU A 59 6.46 15.78 4.90
C GLU A 59 7.54 14.72 4.72
N TYR A 60 7.12 13.44 4.64
CA TYR A 60 8.05 12.35 4.43
C TYR A 60 8.84 12.48 3.13
N CYS A 61 8.18 12.75 2.00
CA CYS A 61 8.84 12.83 0.69
C CYS A 61 9.76 14.05 0.61
N SER A 62 9.32 15.20 1.09
CA SER A 62 10.08 16.46 1.04
C SER A 62 11.34 16.42 1.90
N SER A 63 11.36 15.62 2.97
CA SER A 63 12.54 15.43 3.82
C SER A 63 13.62 14.56 3.18
N ARG A 64 13.34 13.89 2.05
CA ARG A 64 14.24 12.95 1.41
C ARG A 64 15.06 13.59 0.29
N LYS A 65 16.35 13.20 0.19
CA LYS A 65 17.28 13.70 -0.82
C LYS A 65 16.80 13.44 -2.26
N ALA A 66 16.15 12.27 -2.49
CA ALA A 66 15.54 11.90 -3.77
C ALA A 66 14.01 12.02 -3.72
N SER A 67 13.47 13.18 -3.31
CA SER A 67 12.05 13.40 -3.03
C SER A 67 11.12 12.95 -4.17
N THR A 68 11.48 13.22 -5.42
CA THR A 68 10.69 12.83 -6.61
C THR A 68 10.48 11.31 -6.71
N GLN A 69 11.52 10.52 -6.40
CA GLN A 69 11.39 9.06 -6.41
C GLN A 69 10.44 8.57 -5.31
N HIS A 70 10.45 9.22 -4.15
CA HIS A 70 9.53 8.92 -3.07
C HIS A 70 8.08 9.31 -3.39
N TYR A 71 7.85 10.43 -4.04
CA TYR A 71 6.53 10.81 -4.57
C TYR A 71 6.05 9.83 -5.65
N ALA A 72 6.92 9.45 -6.58
CA ALA A 72 6.61 8.48 -7.63
C ALA A 72 6.26 7.11 -7.03
N GLY A 73 7.00 6.64 -6.02
CA GLY A 73 6.69 5.40 -5.31
C GLY A 73 5.33 5.43 -4.63
N ARG A 74 4.95 6.56 -4.01
CA ARG A 74 3.62 6.72 -3.39
C ARG A 74 2.50 6.80 -4.42
N TRP A 75 2.73 7.49 -5.54
CA TRP A 75 1.80 7.48 -6.67
C TRP A 75 1.54 6.05 -7.15
N ALA A 76 2.60 5.29 -7.47
CA ALA A 76 2.47 3.92 -7.91
C ALA A 76 1.78 3.03 -6.87
N ALA A 77 2.04 3.24 -5.59
CA ALA A 77 1.39 2.52 -4.50
C ALA A 77 -0.14 2.76 -4.48
N LYS A 78 -0.58 4.03 -4.59
CA LYS A 78 -2.01 4.38 -4.62
C LYS A 78 -2.71 3.76 -5.82
N GLU A 79 -2.11 3.84 -7.02
CA GLU A 79 -2.62 3.20 -8.22
C GLU A 79 -2.68 1.67 -8.09
N SER A 80 -1.66 1.04 -7.52
CA SER A 80 -1.67 -0.40 -7.31
C SER A 80 -2.75 -0.86 -6.33
N VAL A 81 -3.03 -0.08 -5.28
CA VAL A 81 -4.14 -0.35 -4.34
C VAL A 81 -5.49 -0.29 -5.05
N LEU A 82 -5.72 0.73 -5.89
CA LEU A 82 -6.96 0.84 -6.66
C LEU A 82 -7.16 -0.34 -7.64
N LYS A 83 -6.07 -0.78 -8.28
CA LYS A 83 -6.10 -1.96 -9.15
C LYS A 83 -6.40 -3.24 -8.35
N ALA A 84 -5.83 -3.38 -7.15
CA ALA A 84 -6.12 -4.52 -6.27
C ALA A 84 -7.58 -4.54 -5.80
N MET A 85 -8.21 -3.37 -5.61
CA MET A 85 -9.64 -3.27 -5.31
C MET A 85 -10.54 -3.49 -6.55
N GLY A 86 -9.99 -3.40 -7.77
CA GLY A 86 -10.72 -3.58 -9.01
C GLY A 86 -11.71 -2.46 -9.34
N THR A 87 -11.61 -1.31 -8.67
CA THR A 87 -12.59 -0.23 -8.78
C THR A 87 -12.13 0.96 -9.63
N GLY A 88 -10.80 1.12 -9.82
CA GLY A 88 -10.26 2.37 -10.35
C GLY A 88 -10.67 3.58 -9.50
N TRP A 89 -10.67 4.76 -10.10
CA TRP A 89 -11.07 6.04 -9.47
C TRP A 89 -12.59 6.28 -9.48
N THR A 90 -13.35 5.27 -9.16
CA THR A 90 -14.80 5.32 -9.10
C THR A 90 -15.30 5.31 -7.65
N ARG A 91 -16.61 5.44 -7.45
CA ARG A 91 -17.27 5.30 -6.14
C ARG A 91 -16.83 6.29 -5.06
N GLY A 92 -16.47 7.52 -5.44
CA GLY A 92 -16.14 8.57 -4.47
C GLY A 92 -14.78 8.40 -3.78
N ILE A 93 -13.89 7.61 -4.34
CA ILE A 93 -12.53 7.44 -3.83
C ILE A 93 -11.67 8.66 -4.20
N SER A 94 -11.01 9.25 -3.22
CA SER A 94 -10.02 10.29 -3.41
C SER A 94 -8.59 9.75 -3.25
N TRP A 95 -7.61 10.44 -3.87
CA TRP A 95 -6.19 10.11 -3.74
C TRP A 95 -5.72 10.02 -2.27
N ARG A 96 -6.25 10.89 -1.43
CA ARG A 96 -5.89 11.01 -0.03
C ARG A 96 -6.54 9.97 0.88
N ASP A 97 -7.52 9.22 0.37
CA ASP A 97 -8.11 8.09 1.07
C ASP A 97 -7.16 6.91 1.19
N ILE A 98 -6.09 6.89 0.36
CA ILE A 98 -5.04 5.87 0.38
C ILE A 98 -3.75 6.54 0.82
N GLU A 99 -3.33 6.33 2.07
CA GLU A 99 -2.10 6.91 2.62
C GLU A 99 -1.01 5.84 2.76
N VAL A 100 0.15 6.12 2.18
CA VAL A 100 1.35 5.28 2.37
C VAL A 100 2.10 5.73 3.62
N ARG A 101 2.26 4.82 4.56
CA ARG A 101 3.03 5.01 5.80
C ARG A 101 4.27 4.13 5.77
N ASN A 102 5.32 4.58 6.42
CA ASN A 102 6.51 3.76 6.67
C ASN A 102 6.69 3.60 8.17
N ASP A 103 7.05 2.39 8.61
CA ASP A 103 7.49 2.16 9.98
C ASP A 103 8.93 2.67 10.20
N GLU A 104 9.45 2.52 11.42
CA GLU A 104 10.80 2.93 11.77
C GLU A 104 11.88 2.19 10.96
N GLY A 105 11.61 0.96 10.55
CA GLY A 105 12.47 0.15 9.68
C GLY A 105 12.35 0.49 8.18
N GLY A 106 11.43 1.40 7.82
CA GLY A 106 11.20 1.81 6.44
C GLY A 106 10.21 0.93 5.67
N LYS A 107 9.62 -0.09 6.30
CA LYS A 107 8.63 -0.96 5.66
C LYS A 107 7.36 -0.17 5.34
N PRO A 108 6.87 -0.18 4.07
CA PRO A 108 5.66 0.50 3.70
C PRO A 108 4.41 -0.26 4.16
N SER A 109 3.38 0.50 4.52
CA SER A 109 2.03 0.02 4.82
C SER A 109 0.99 0.99 4.25
N ILE A 110 -0.27 0.55 4.15
CA ILE A 110 -1.38 1.36 3.66
C ILE A 110 -2.36 1.64 4.80
N ALA A 111 -2.68 2.92 4.97
CA ALA A 111 -3.83 3.34 5.75
C ALA A 111 -4.94 3.79 4.80
N LEU A 112 -6.15 3.25 5.01
CA LEU A 112 -7.32 3.55 4.21
C LEU A 112 -8.28 4.46 4.97
N GLY A 113 -8.84 5.44 4.27
CA GLY A 113 -9.88 6.34 4.73
C GLY A 113 -10.98 6.50 3.70
N GLY A 114 -12.01 7.29 4.03
CA GLY A 114 -13.05 7.70 3.08
C GLY A 114 -13.61 6.57 2.21
N GLY A 115 -13.82 6.88 0.94
CA GLY A 115 -14.38 5.93 -0.02
C GLY A 115 -13.52 4.68 -0.25
N ALA A 116 -12.20 4.77 -0.14
CA ALA A 116 -11.33 3.60 -0.27
C ALA A 116 -11.55 2.60 0.85
N ARG A 117 -11.75 3.07 2.09
CA ARG A 117 -12.09 2.22 3.23
C ARG A 117 -13.43 1.53 3.03
N GLU A 118 -14.48 2.28 2.64
CA GLU A 118 -15.81 1.73 2.40
C GLU A 118 -15.80 0.62 1.35
N VAL A 119 -15.05 0.81 0.27
CA VAL A 119 -14.89 -0.21 -0.78
C VAL A 119 -14.17 -1.46 -0.24
N CYS A 120 -13.10 -1.30 0.53
CA CYS A 120 -12.40 -2.42 1.13
C CYS A 120 -13.29 -3.21 2.11
N GLU A 121 -14.13 -2.54 2.88
CA GLU A 121 -15.11 -3.17 3.78
C GLU A 121 -16.14 -3.98 2.96
N GLN A 122 -16.68 -3.42 1.88
CA GLN A 122 -17.62 -4.13 0.97
C GLN A 122 -16.98 -5.35 0.29
N LEU A 123 -15.70 -5.28 -0.03
CA LEU A 123 -14.93 -6.38 -0.62
C LEU A 123 -14.43 -7.38 0.44
N HIS A 124 -14.70 -7.16 1.72
CA HIS A 124 -14.19 -7.96 2.83
C HIS A 124 -12.66 -8.04 2.89
N VAL A 125 -11.98 -6.97 2.47
CA VAL A 125 -10.52 -6.84 2.61
C VAL A 125 -10.16 -6.61 4.07
N ALA A 126 -9.42 -7.53 4.65
CA ALA A 126 -8.93 -7.43 6.02
C ALA A 126 -7.60 -6.68 6.12
N GLU A 127 -6.75 -6.82 5.10
CA GLU A 127 -5.42 -6.22 5.04
C GLU A 127 -5.04 -5.87 3.60
N MET A 128 -4.37 -4.73 3.42
CA MET A 128 -3.78 -4.32 2.15
C MET A 128 -2.26 -4.36 2.29
N LEU A 129 -1.63 -5.39 1.74
CA LEU A 129 -0.18 -5.51 1.70
C LEU A 129 0.37 -4.71 0.53
N ILE A 130 1.55 -4.09 0.72
CA ILE A 130 2.18 -3.24 -0.27
C ILE A 130 3.68 -3.50 -0.35
N SER A 131 4.22 -3.44 -1.55
CA SER A 131 5.65 -3.40 -1.81
C SER A 131 5.96 -2.29 -2.80
N ILE A 132 7.01 -1.51 -2.55
CA ILE A 132 7.41 -0.38 -3.39
C ILE A 132 8.88 -0.53 -3.73
N SER A 133 9.21 -0.35 -5.00
CA SER A 133 10.60 -0.29 -5.49
C SER A 133 10.77 0.90 -6.41
N HIS A 134 11.95 1.49 -6.41
CA HIS A 134 12.28 2.59 -7.32
C HIS A 134 13.74 2.57 -7.72
N CYS A 135 14.00 3.14 -8.89
CA CYS A 135 15.34 3.48 -9.36
C CYS A 135 15.34 4.96 -9.75
N ARG A 136 16.41 5.40 -10.42
CA ARG A 136 16.51 6.80 -10.85
C ARG A 136 15.37 7.23 -11.79
N SER A 137 14.93 6.36 -12.69
CA SER A 137 13.99 6.68 -13.75
C SER A 137 12.53 6.29 -13.45
N HIS A 138 12.30 5.22 -12.69
CA HIS A 138 10.98 4.65 -12.46
C HIS A 138 10.74 4.29 -11.01
N ALA A 139 9.48 4.31 -10.63
CA ALA A 139 8.99 3.69 -9.41
C ALA A 139 7.89 2.69 -9.76
N THR A 140 7.84 1.58 -9.03
CA THR A 140 6.83 0.54 -9.16
C THR A 140 6.29 0.16 -7.80
N ALA A 141 5.04 -0.29 -7.76
CA ALA A 141 4.44 -0.82 -6.56
C ALA A 141 3.56 -2.03 -6.88
N TYR A 142 3.44 -2.91 -5.90
CA TYR A 142 2.53 -4.04 -5.89
C TYR A 142 1.63 -3.94 -4.67
N ALA A 143 0.34 -4.16 -4.84
CA ALA A 143 -0.63 -4.24 -3.76
C ALA A 143 -1.33 -5.60 -3.79
N LEU A 144 -1.55 -6.16 -2.62
CA LEU A 144 -2.27 -7.41 -2.44
C LEU A 144 -3.41 -7.18 -1.44
N ALA A 145 -4.64 -7.28 -1.91
CA ALA A 145 -5.82 -7.22 -1.06
C ALA A 145 -6.10 -8.61 -0.50
N VAL A 146 -6.04 -8.73 0.82
CA VAL A 146 -6.18 -10.01 1.55
C VAL A 146 -7.44 -9.94 2.40
N GLY A 147 -8.28 -10.97 2.30
CA GLY A 147 -9.48 -11.15 3.10
C GLY A 147 -9.35 -12.29 4.08
N ARG A 148 -10.31 -12.37 4.99
CA ARG A 148 -10.49 -13.56 5.83
C ARG A 148 -11.23 -14.64 5.05
N SER A 149 -10.82 -15.89 5.21
CA SER A 149 -11.55 -17.02 4.66
C SER A 149 -12.93 -17.15 5.33
N ARG A 150 -13.97 -17.45 4.57
CA ARG A 150 -15.37 -17.59 5.04
C ARG A 150 -15.59 -18.67 6.10
N GLY A 151 -14.53 -19.29 6.64
CA GLY A 151 -14.62 -20.36 7.64
C GLY A 151 -14.66 -19.92 9.10
N ASP A 152 -14.46 -18.64 9.41
CA ASP A 152 -14.35 -18.12 10.79
C ASP A 152 -15.60 -17.33 11.25
N SER A 153 -16.78 -17.61 10.74
CA SER A 153 -18.02 -17.26 11.47
C SER A 153 -18.14 -18.26 12.61
N MET A 154 -17.59 -17.91 13.75
CA MET A 154 -17.88 -18.60 15.01
C MET A 154 -19.37 -18.40 15.32
N ASP A 155 -20.10 -19.52 15.36
CA ASP A 155 -21.35 -19.66 16.10
C ASP A 155 -21.14 -19.31 17.58
#